data_d49ff3298b15e748e34f368263491369
#
_entry.id   d49ff3298b15e748e34f368263491369
#
_cell.length_a   1.000
_cell.length_b   1.000
_cell.length_c   1.000
_cell.angle_alpha   90.00
_cell.angle_beta   90.00
_cell.angle_gamma   90.00
#
_symmetry.space_group_name_H-M   'P 1'
#
loop_
_entity.id
_entity.type
_entity.pdbx_description
1 polymer ?
#
loop_
_entity_poly.entity_id
_entity_poly.type
_entity_poly.pdbx_seq_one_letter_code
_entity_poly.pdbx_strand_id
1 'polypeptide(L)'
;MTAENSRKIKLLKLWELLKSETDENHPMDTVEIIERLLKEGIEVDRKILYTDIETLNQYGYEVLKDRGRRNRYFVMDRGFDVPEVRILMDAVQAAGFVTEKKTEELLHKIAQLAGSKRGEVLKENIARFSTVKSINESIYYSIDKIISAVENGQKIGFNYFDYDLRRGKSFRKDKENPINDKWYVVNPVATVFDDDQYYLICYDDKHDGLANYRVDRMDKVKILDEPITTNPDIESTDLAERQRQMFGMFSGDIKTVTFEADRRLIDVIFDKFGNRVEIFRTDKEKMHCRVEVQAGPMFIAWCCSFDTRLRVTSPPSVVEMVKEHLTKTLEQYK
;
A
#
# COMPACT_ATOMS: atom_id res chain seq x y z
N MET A 1 -39.23 15.40 -11.68
CA MET A 1 -38.07 16.00 -12.36
C MET A 1 -38.58 16.85 -13.52
N THR A 2 -38.03 18.04 -13.75
CA THR A 2 -38.38 18.83 -14.94
C THR A 2 -37.84 18.14 -16.19
N ALA A 3 -38.50 18.26 -17.33
CA ALA A 3 -38.10 17.63 -18.61
C ALA A 3 -36.66 18.02 -19.04
N GLU A 4 -36.20 19.19 -18.65
CA GLU A 4 -34.86 19.67 -18.94
C GLU A 4 -33.80 18.94 -18.11
N ASN A 5 -34.05 18.65 -16.84
CA ASN A 5 -33.16 17.88 -15.98
C ASN A 5 -33.08 16.41 -16.42
N SER A 6 -34.19 15.84 -16.92
CA SER A 6 -34.24 14.49 -17.48
C SER A 6 -33.31 14.35 -18.70
N ARG A 7 -33.22 15.37 -19.57
CA ARG A 7 -32.36 15.33 -20.75
C ARG A 7 -30.87 15.35 -20.40
N LYS A 8 -30.46 16.15 -19.40
CA LYS A 8 -29.08 16.26 -18.96
C LYS A 8 -28.57 14.98 -18.26
N ILE A 9 -29.41 14.41 -17.40
CA ILE A 9 -29.08 13.20 -16.65
C ILE A 9 -29.07 11.94 -17.51
N LYS A 10 -29.82 11.93 -18.62
CA LYS A 10 -29.96 10.78 -19.52
C LYS A 10 -28.62 10.30 -20.10
N LEU A 11 -27.80 11.22 -20.62
CA LEU A 11 -26.46 10.88 -21.16
C LEU A 11 -25.55 10.28 -20.10
N LEU A 12 -25.57 10.83 -18.89
CA LEU A 12 -24.79 10.31 -17.77
C LEU A 12 -25.23 8.88 -17.41
N LYS A 13 -26.55 8.66 -17.33
CA LYS A 13 -27.11 7.35 -17.01
C LYS A 13 -26.89 6.31 -18.13
N LEU A 14 -26.99 6.73 -19.37
CA LEU A 14 -26.64 5.87 -20.51
C LEU A 14 -25.16 5.45 -20.45
N TRP A 15 -24.26 6.40 -20.18
CA TRP A 15 -22.83 6.10 -20.04
C TRP A 15 -22.54 5.19 -18.83
N GLU A 16 -23.10 5.49 -17.66
CA GLU A 16 -22.98 4.65 -16.46
C GLU A 16 -23.44 3.21 -16.72
N LEU A 17 -24.61 3.04 -17.36
CA LEU A 17 -25.18 1.74 -17.72
C LEU A 17 -24.22 0.96 -18.64
N LEU A 18 -23.81 1.56 -19.75
CA LEU A 18 -22.94 0.91 -20.71
C LEU A 18 -21.57 0.60 -20.11
N LYS A 19 -20.97 1.54 -19.38
CA LYS A 19 -19.66 1.35 -18.73
C LYS A 19 -19.72 0.26 -17.66
N SER A 20 -20.77 0.14 -16.88
CA SER A 20 -20.87 -0.82 -15.78
C SER A 20 -21.33 -2.22 -16.22
N GLU A 21 -22.28 -2.33 -17.14
CA GLU A 21 -22.96 -3.59 -17.41
C GLU A 21 -22.56 -4.26 -18.75
N THR A 22 -21.77 -3.60 -19.61
CA THR A 22 -21.41 -4.17 -20.92
C THR A 22 -19.92 -4.41 -21.06
N ASP A 23 -19.55 -5.36 -21.88
CA ASP A 23 -18.19 -5.62 -22.39
C ASP A 23 -18.28 -6.33 -23.74
N GLU A 24 -17.14 -6.68 -24.36
CA GLU A 24 -17.08 -7.36 -25.65
C GLU A 24 -17.82 -8.71 -25.69
N ASN A 25 -17.91 -9.40 -24.54
CA ASN A 25 -18.58 -10.69 -24.41
C ASN A 25 -20.05 -10.54 -24.00
N HIS A 26 -20.39 -9.40 -23.42
CA HIS A 26 -21.74 -9.07 -22.94
C HIS A 26 -22.23 -7.73 -23.49
N PRO A 27 -22.30 -7.57 -24.83
CA PRO A 27 -22.84 -6.35 -25.42
C PRO A 27 -24.35 -6.31 -25.22
N MET A 28 -24.91 -5.11 -25.01
CA MET A 28 -26.33 -4.88 -24.75
C MET A 28 -27.02 -4.38 -26.01
N ASP A 29 -28.20 -4.94 -26.36
CA ASP A 29 -28.93 -4.48 -27.52
C ASP A 29 -29.77 -3.22 -27.19
N THR A 30 -30.29 -2.56 -28.27
CA THR A 30 -31.04 -1.32 -28.16
C THR A 30 -32.29 -1.45 -27.26
N VAL A 31 -32.95 -2.63 -27.27
CA VAL A 31 -34.17 -2.86 -26.48
C VAL A 31 -33.78 -2.98 -25.01
N GLU A 32 -32.75 -3.75 -24.70
CA GLU A 32 -32.27 -3.93 -23.35
C GLU A 32 -31.82 -2.60 -22.72
N ILE A 33 -31.11 -1.75 -23.48
CA ILE A 33 -30.68 -0.41 -23.03
C ILE A 33 -31.91 0.44 -22.67
N ILE A 34 -32.91 0.48 -23.55
CA ILE A 34 -34.12 1.26 -23.31
C ILE A 34 -34.88 0.75 -22.09
N GLU A 35 -35.02 -0.57 -21.92
CA GLU A 35 -35.69 -1.16 -20.76
C GLU A 35 -34.93 -0.85 -19.44
N ARG A 36 -33.60 -0.87 -19.46
CA ARG A 36 -32.79 -0.53 -18.28
C ARG A 36 -32.95 0.94 -17.90
N LEU A 37 -32.86 1.85 -18.87
CA LEU A 37 -33.07 3.28 -18.64
C LEU A 37 -34.51 3.59 -18.16
N LEU A 38 -35.49 2.90 -18.68
CA LEU A 38 -36.88 3.05 -18.24
C LEU A 38 -37.07 2.63 -16.76
N LYS A 39 -36.38 1.56 -16.30
CA LYS A 39 -36.42 1.16 -14.90
C LYS A 39 -35.84 2.23 -13.96
N GLU A 40 -34.95 3.07 -14.47
CA GLU A 40 -34.43 4.24 -13.74
C GLU A 40 -35.29 5.50 -13.94
N GLY A 41 -36.43 5.38 -14.58
CA GLY A 41 -37.36 6.48 -14.82
C GLY A 41 -36.96 7.39 -15.99
N ILE A 42 -36.15 6.90 -16.92
CA ILE A 42 -35.66 7.63 -18.09
C ILE A 42 -36.29 7.04 -19.35
N GLU A 43 -37.21 7.77 -19.96
CA GLU A 43 -37.81 7.38 -21.21
C GLU A 43 -36.96 7.82 -22.40
N VAL A 44 -36.62 6.85 -23.26
CA VAL A 44 -35.80 7.06 -24.47
C VAL A 44 -36.35 6.24 -25.60
N ASP A 45 -36.52 6.83 -26.78
CA ASP A 45 -36.77 6.09 -28.02
C ASP A 45 -35.47 5.70 -28.74
N ARG A 46 -35.59 4.79 -29.71
CA ARG A 46 -34.43 4.28 -30.46
C ARG A 46 -33.64 5.36 -31.20
N LYS A 47 -34.33 6.35 -31.75
CA LYS A 47 -33.70 7.42 -32.54
C LYS A 47 -32.84 8.33 -31.61
N ILE A 48 -33.40 8.67 -30.47
CA ILE A 48 -32.74 9.47 -29.46
C ILE A 48 -31.53 8.70 -28.92
N LEU A 49 -31.67 7.40 -28.62
CA LEU A 49 -30.56 6.57 -28.14
C LEU A 49 -29.40 6.54 -29.13
N TYR A 50 -29.63 6.42 -30.42
CA TYR A 50 -28.56 6.45 -31.42
C TYR A 50 -27.84 7.78 -31.46
N THR A 51 -28.58 8.90 -31.39
CA THR A 51 -27.99 10.23 -31.32
C THR A 51 -27.18 10.43 -30.05
N ASP A 52 -27.67 9.90 -28.92
CA ASP A 52 -26.96 9.97 -27.63
C ASP A 52 -25.64 9.19 -27.68
N ILE A 53 -25.65 7.98 -28.26
CA ILE A 53 -24.40 7.18 -28.45
C ILE A 53 -23.42 7.88 -29.38
N GLU A 54 -23.92 8.46 -30.48
CA GLU A 54 -23.08 9.23 -31.39
C GLU A 54 -22.48 10.46 -30.70
N THR A 55 -23.26 11.14 -29.88
CA THR A 55 -22.78 12.26 -29.05
C THR A 55 -21.69 11.81 -28.08
N LEU A 56 -21.86 10.70 -27.37
CA LEU A 56 -20.85 10.14 -26.49
C LEU A 56 -19.54 9.91 -27.26
N ASN A 57 -19.61 9.25 -28.41
CA ASN A 57 -18.43 8.97 -29.25
C ASN A 57 -17.74 10.26 -29.75
N GLN A 58 -18.49 11.29 -30.14
CA GLN A 58 -17.93 12.59 -30.56
C GLN A 58 -17.15 13.30 -29.46
N TYR A 59 -17.51 13.07 -28.18
CA TYR A 59 -16.84 13.66 -27.02
C TYR A 59 -15.83 12.73 -26.34
N GLY A 60 -15.42 11.65 -27.03
CA GLY A 60 -14.36 10.76 -26.57
C GLY A 60 -14.78 9.64 -25.61
N TYR A 61 -16.08 9.45 -25.41
CA TYR A 61 -16.63 8.30 -24.70
C TYR A 61 -16.79 7.14 -25.69
N GLU A 62 -15.87 6.20 -25.68
CA GLU A 62 -15.80 5.15 -26.68
C GLU A 62 -16.87 4.06 -26.45
N VAL A 63 -18.02 4.21 -27.12
CA VAL A 63 -19.08 3.20 -27.19
C VAL A 63 -18.96 2.43 -28.49
N LEU A 64 -18.51 1.18 -28.39
CA LEU A 64 -18.33 0.28 -29.51
C LEU A 64 -19.63 -0.40 -29.91
N LYS A 65 -19.70 -0.80 -31.19
CA LYS A 65 -20.86 -1.45 -31.77
C LYS A 65 -20.50 -2.80 -32.34
N ASP A 66 -21.13 -3.86 -31.83
CA ASP A 66 -21.09 -5.18 -32.44
C ASP A 66 -22.11 -5.25 -33.58
N ARG A 67 -21.64 -5.61 -34.80
CA ARG A 67 -22.45 -5.69 -36.03
C ARG A 67 -22.99 -7.10 -36.23
N GLY A 68 -23.98 -7.49 -35.40
CA GLY A 68 -24.74 -8.72 -35.60
C GLY A 68 -26.11 -8.45 -36.31
N ARG A 69 -27.06 -9.39 -36.15
CA ARG A 69 -28.45 -9.21 -36.60
C ARG A 69 -29.18 -8.03 -35.95
N ARG A 70 -28.72 -7.63 -34.75
CA ARG A 70 -29.15 -6.44 -33.99
C ARG A 70 -27.95 -5.61 -33.64
N ASN A 71 -28.13 -4.29 -33.59
CA ASN A 71 -27.11 -3.40 -33.07
C ASN A 71 -26.93 -3.64 -31.57
N ARG A 72 -25.78 -4.09 -31.15
CA ARG A 72 -25.38 -4.24 -29.77
C ARG A 72 -24.24 -3.30 -29.45
N TYR A 73 -24.25 -2.72 -28.24
CA TYR A 73 -23.29 -1.71 -27.81
C TYR A 73 -22.57 -2.16 -26.57
N PHE A 74 -21.31 -1.78 -26.46
CA PHE A 74 -20.50 -2.08 -25.30
C PHE A 74 -19.35 -1.07 -25.18
N VAL A 75 -18.76 -1.01 -23.96
CA VAL A 75 -17.61 -0.18 -23.61
C VAL A 75 -16.46 -1.08 -23.23
N MET A 76 -15.30 -0.86 -23.84
CA MET A 76 -14.05 -1.56 -23.48
C MET A 76 -13.21 -0.76 -22.50
N ASP A 77 -12.97 0.51 -22.81
CA ASP A 77 -12.12 1.36 -21.98
C ASP A 77 -12.85 1.79 -20.70
N ARG A 78 -12.38 1.27 -19.58
CA ARG A 78 -12.84 1.61 -18.23
C ARG A 78 -11.79 2.35 -17.42
N GLY A 79 -10.62 2.65 -18.01
CA GLY A 79 -9.46 3.22 -17.32
C GLY A 79 -8.60 2.19 -16.60
N PHE A 80 -9.09 0.95 -16.42
CA PHE A 80 -8.33 -0.18 -15.88
C PHE A 80 -8.66 -1.46 -16.66
N ASP A 81 -7.60 -2.19 -17.05
CA ASP A 81 -7.73 -3.51 -17.63
C ASP A 81 -7.98 -4.59 -16.56
N VAL A 82 -8.56 -5.72 -16.98
CA VAL A 82 -8.88 -6.84 -16.06
C VAL A 82 -7.66 -7.34 -15.27
N PRO A 83 -6.46 -7.51 -15.86
CA PRO A 83 -5.25 -7.86 -15.12
C PRO A 83 -4.85 -6.81 -14.08
N GLU A 84 -4.99 -5.53 -14.39
CA GLU A 84 -4.69 -4.43 -13.45
C GLU A 84 -5.63 -4.45 -12.25
N VAL A 85 -6.93 -4.59 -12.50
CA VAL A 85 -7.93 -4.75 -11.45
C VAL A 85 -7.61 -5.96 -10.59
N ARG A 86 -7.18 -7.08 -11.19
CA ARG A 86 -6.80 -8.29 -10.46
C ARG A 86 -5.60 -8.04 -9.55
N ILE A 87 -4.56 -7.37 -10.03
CA ILE A 87 -3.38 -7.01 -9.22
C ILE A 87 -3.79 -6.14 -8.03
N LEU A 88 -4.65 -5.15 -8.23
CA LEU A 88 -5.16 -4.30 -7.14
C LEU A 88 -5.94 -5.13 -6.10
N MET A 89 -6.78 -6.06 -6.55
CA MET A 89 -7.54 -6.94 -5.67
C MET A 89 -6.63 -7.86 -4.85
N ASP A 90 -5.64 -8.48 -5.50
CA ASP A 90 -4.67 -9.37 -4.83
C ASP A 90 -3.81 -8.58 -3.82
N ALA A 91 -3.38 -7.36 -4.14
CA ALA A 91 -2.66 -6.48 -3.22
C ALA A 91 -3.49 -6.13 -1.96
N VAL A 92 -4.77 -5.79 -2.13
CA VAL A 92 -5.67 -5.52 -0.99
C VAL A 92 -5.95 -6.78 -0.20
N GLN A 93 -6.10 -7.94 -0.86
CA GLN A 93 -6.28 -9.24 -0.19
C GLN A 93 -5.05 -9.61 0.65
N ALA A 94 -3.85 -9.37 0.14
CA ALA A 94 -2.59 -9.66 0.84
C ALA A 94 -2.31 -8.70 2.01
N ALA A 95 -2.81 -7.46 1.95
CA ALA A 95 -2.51 -6.42 2.93
C ALA A 95 -2.98 -6.76 4.35
N GLY A 96 -2.06 -7.16 5.24
CA GLY A 96 -2.34 -7.58 6.60
C GLY A 96 -2.86 -6.46 7.51
N PHE A 97 -2.49 -5.21 7.25
CA PHE A 97 -2.94 -4.05 8.03
C PHE A 97 -4.42 -3.69 7.81
N VAL A 98 -5.03 -4.18 6.73
CA VAL A 98 -6.45 -3.97 6.41
C VAL A 98 -7.31 -4.98 7.19
N THR A 99 -8.39 -4.53 7.84
CA THR A 99 -9.32 -5.43 8.51
C THR A 99 -10.09 -6.29 7.50
N GLU A 100 -10.56 -7.47 7.91
CA GLU A 100 -11.30 -8.38 7.03
C GLU A 100 -12.52 -7.69 6.40
N LYS A 101 -13.33 -7.01 7.20
CA LYS A 101 -14.50 -6.25 6.75
C LYS A 101 -14.12 -5.20 5.69
N LYS A 102 -13.04 -4.45 5.93
CA LYS A 102 -12.60 -3.41 5.00
C LYS A 102 -12.01 -3.99 3.73
N THR A 103 -11.33 -5.13 3.83
CA THR A 103 -10.86 -5.90 2.67
C THR A 103 -12.05 -6.23 1.75
N GLU A 104 -13.12 -6.79 2.28
CA GLU A 104 -14.32 -7.13 1.50
C GLU A 104 -14.96 -5.89 0.84
N GLU A 105 -15.09 -4.78 1.58
CA GLU A 105 -15.59 -3.52 1.02
C GLU A 105 -14.72 -2.99 -0.14
N LEU A 106 -13.40 -3.01 0.04
CA LEU A 106 -12.45 -2.54 -0.98
C LEU A 106 -12.46 -3.46 -2.20
N LEU A 107 -12.44 -4.77 -2.02
CA LEU A 107 -12.52 -5.73 -3.10
C LEU A 107 -13.80 -5.54 -3.92
N HIS A 108 -14.94 -5.26 -3.24
CA HIS A 108 -16.17 -4.95 -3.95
C HIS A 108 -16.06 -3.70 -4.83
N LYS A 109 -15.49 -2.62 -4.30
CA LYS A 109 -15.32 -1.36 -5.05
C LYS A 109 -14.32 -1.52 -6.21
N ILE A 110 -13.20 -2.21 -5.97
CA ILE A 110 -12.16 -2.43 -6.99
C ILE A 110 -12.70 -3.31 -8.12
N ALA A 111 -13.45 -4.37 -7.79
CA ALA A 111 -14.05 -5.24 -8.78
C ALA A 111 -14.99 -4.49 -9.75
N GLN A 112 -15.68 -3.45 -9.28
CA GLN A 112 -16.53 -2.62 -10.12
C GLN A 112 -15.76 -1.86 -11.22
N LEU A 113 -14.45 -1.64 -11.05
CA LEU A 113 -13.61 -1.04 -12.07
C LEU A 113 -13.52 -1.91 -13.35
N ALA A 114 -13.66 -3.23 -13.21
CA ALA A 114 -13.73 -4.16 -14.34
C ALA A 114 -15.12 -4.27 -14.98
N GLY A 115 -16.13 -3.57 -14.45
CA GLY A 115 -17.54 -3.73 -14.80
C GLY A 115 -18.23 -4.86 -14.02
N SER A 116 -19.57 -4.87 -13.97
CA SER A 116 -20.32 -5.77 -13.09
C SER A 116 -20.08 -7.25 -13.37
N LYS A 117 -20.13 -7.67 -14.64
CA LYS A 117 -19.97 -9.08 -15.04
C LYS A 117 -18.58 -9.62 -14.77
N ARG A 118 -17.55 -8.92 -15.24
CA ARG A 118 -16.15 -9.31 -15.01
C ARG A 118 -15.75 -9.17 -13.55
N GLY A 119 -16.25 -8.16 -12.86
CA GLY A 119 -16.02 -7.95 -11.43
C GLY A 119 -16.56 -9.08 -10.58
N GLU A 120 -17.73 -9.66 -10.89
CA GLU A 120 -18.27 -10.84 -10.22
C GLU A 120 -17.34 -12.06 -10.40
N VAL A 121 -16.92 -12.34 -11.64
CA VAL A 121 -15.98 -13.44 -11.94
C VAL A 121 -14.64 -13.25 -11.21
N LEU A 122 -14.12 -12.02 -11.14
CA LEU A 122 -12.89 -11.73 -10.42
C LEU A 122 -13.02 -12.01 -8.92
N LYS A 123 -14.15 -11.63 -8.30
CA LYS A 123 -14.41 -11.92 -6.87
C LYS A 123 -14.48 -13.41 -6.57
N GLU A 124 -15.16 -14.18 -7.41
CA GLU A 124 -15.31 -15.63 -7.23
C GLU A 124 -13.96 -16.35 -7.31
N ASN A 125 -13.04 -15.83 -8.13
CA ASN A 125 -11.73 -16.41 -8.38
C ASN A 125 -10.60 -15.86 -7.49
N ILE A 126 -10.90 -14.98 -6.52
CA ILE A 126 -9.90 -14.56 -5.55
C ILE A 126 -9.58 -15.72 -4.62
N ALA A 127 -8.32 -16.17 -4.66
CA ALA A 127 -7.82 -17.09 -3.67
C ALA A 127 -7.86 -16.40 -2.29
N ARG A 128 -8.68 -16.91 -1.37
CA ARG A 128 -8.71 -16.45 0.02
C ARG A 128 -7.46 -16.98 0.73
N PHE A 129 -6.37 -16.26 0.63
CA PHE A 129 -5.20 -16.52 1.46
C PHE A 129 -5.54 -16.16 2.91
N SER A 130 -5.14 -17.00 3.85
CA SER A 130 -5.30 -16.73 5.28
C SER A 130 -4.21 -15.75 5.76
N THR A 131 -4.20 -14.54 5.22
CA THR A 131 -3.38 -13.46 5.76
C THR A 131 -3.98 -13.04 7.09
N VAL A 132 -3.16 -12.97 8.13
CA VAL A 132 -3.61 -12.46 9.43
C VAL A 132 -3.97 -10.98 9.25
N LYS A 133 -5.26 -10.66 9.38
CA LYS A 133 -5.77 -9.31 9.21
C LYS A 133 -5.74 -8.52 10.52
N SER A 134 -5.55 -7.22 10.42
CA SER A 134 -5.66 -6.31 11.56
C SER A 134 -7.09 -6.31 12.10
N ILE A 135 -7.21 -6.15 13.43
CA ILE A 135 -8.49 -5.92 14.11
C ILE A 135 -8.75 -4.43 14.38
N ASN A 136 -7.81 -3.57 14.00
CA ASN A 136 -7.87 -2.14 14.29
C ASN A 136 -8.49 -1.35 13.12
N GLU A 137 -9.77 -1.05 13.20
CA GLU A 137 -10.45 -0.24 12.18
C GLU A 137 -10.04 1.25 12.22
N SER A 138 -9.43 1.73 13.30
CA SER A 138 -9.04 3.14 13.43
C SER A 138 -7.83 3.51 12.56
N ILE A 139 -7.12 2.53 12.01
CA ILE A 139 -5.91 2.76 11.21
C ILE A 139 -6.15 3.69 10.01
N TYR A 140 -7.32 3.58 9.36
CA TYR A 140 -7.68 4.45 8.23
C TYR A 140 -7.79 5.91 8.63
N TYR A 141 -8.49 6.16 9.74
CA TYR A 141 -8.64 7.51 10.29
C TYR A 141 -7.31 8.07 10.78
N SER A 142 -6.42 7.18 11.28
CA SER A 142 -5.08 7.57 11.70
C SER A 142 -4.23 7.97 10.49
N ILE A 143 -4.24 7.18 9.41
CA ILE A 143 -3.54 7.49 8.17
C ILE A 143 -4.04 8.80 7.57
N ASP A 144 -5.35 8.98 7.46
CA ASP A 144 -5.98 10.20 6.93
C ASP A 144 -5.55 11.45 7.71
N LYS A 145 -5.60 11.39 9.04
CA LYS A 145 -5.14 12.49 9.90
C LYS A 145 -3.65 12.78 9.75
N ILE A 146 -2.82 11.74 9.62
CA ILE A 146 -1.37 11.91 9.43
C ILE A 146 -1.10 12.60 8.10
N ILE A 147 -1.73 12.15 7.01
CA ILE A 147 -1.60 12.76 5.69
C ILE A 147 -2.04 14.22 5.74
N SER A 148 -3.21 14.50 6.32
CA SER A 148 -3.72 15.87 6.46
C SER A 148 -2.79 16.75 7.29
N ALA A 149 -2.17 16.23 8.34
CA ALA A 149 -1.22 16.99 9.16
C ALA A 149 0.07 17.31 8.40
N VAL A 150 0.57 16.35 7.60
CA VAL A 150 1.74 16.58 6.72
C VAL A 150 1.43 17.68 5.70
N GLU A 151 0.28 17.59 5.01
CA GLU A 151 -0.14 18.58 4.00
C GLU A 151 -0.31 19.99 4.57
N ASN A 152 -0.80 20.09 5.80
CA ASN A 152 -1.05 21.37 6.46
C ASN A 152 0.13 21.87 7.31
N GLY A 153 1.23 21.11 7.40
CA GLY A 153 2.39 21.49 8.22
C GLY A 153 2.06 21.58 9.71
N GLN A 154 1.24 20.66 10.24
CA GLN A 154 0.80 20.64 11.62
C GLN A 154 1.38 19.47 12.39
N LYS A 155 1.64 19.67 13.69
CA LYS A 155 2.02 18.58 14.59
C LYS A 155 0.87 17.60 14.82
N ILE A 156 1.22 16.37 15.18
CA ILE A 156 0.25 15.37 15.61
C ILE A 156 0.55 14.88 17.02
N GLY A 157 -0.53 14.52 17.71
CA GLY A 157 -0.45 13.88 19.03
C GLY A 157 -1.11 12.50 19.02
N PHE A 158 -0.54 11.54 19.75
CA PHE A 158 -1.08 10.18 19.88
C PHE A 158 -0.57 9.46 21.12
N ASN A 159 -1.27 8.38 21.52
CA ASN A 159 -0.76 7.35 22.40
C ASN A 159 -0.18 6.19 21.58
N TYR A 160 0.84 5.51 22.10
CA TYR A 160 1.46 4.36 21.43
C TYR A 160 1.45 3.14 22.34
N PHE A 161 1.10 1.97 21.79
CA PHE A 161 1.01 0.73 22.54
C PHE A 161 1.89 -0.37 21.96
N ASP A 162 2.31 -1.27 22.84
CA ASP A 162 2.90 -2.55 22.50
C ASP A 162 1.89 -3.67 22.84
N TYR A 163 2.01 -4.84 22.22
CA TYR A 163 1.17 -5.99 22.58
C TYR A 163 1.70 -6.66 23.83
N ASP A 164 0.81 -6.93 24.79
CA ASP A 164 1.06 -7.69 26.01
C ASP A 164 0.25 -8.98 25.97
N LEU A 165 0.89 -10.11 26.26
CA LEU A 165 0.25 -11.43 26.25
C LEU A 165 -0.94 -11.55 27.24
N ARG A 166 -0.94 -10.76 28.30
CA ARG A 166 -1.97 -10.81 29.36
C ARG A 166 -3.07 -9.77 29.18
N ARG A 167 -2.75 -8.62 28.58
CA ARG A 167 -3.63 -7.44 28.53
C ARG A 167 -4.01 -7.00 27.13
N GLY A 168 -3.54 -7.68 26.11
CA GLY A 168 -3.74 -7.28 24.72
C GLY A 168 -2.91 -6.05 24.36
N LYS A 169 -3.50 -4.83 24.41
CA LYS A 169 -2.78 -3.57 24.18
C LYS A 169 -2.21 -3.04 25.49
N SER A 170 -0.89 -2.82 25.55
CA SER A 170 -0.19 -2.18 26.67
C SER A 170 0.35 -0.83 26.22
N PHE A 171 -0.27 0.25 26.70
CA PHE A 171 0.17 1.61 26.37
C PHE A 171 1.49 1.94 27.05
N ARG A 172 2.41 2.55 26.29
CA ARG A 172 3.66 3.05 26.84
C ARG A 172 3.37 4.12 27.87
N LYS A 173 4.05 4.03 29.02
CA LYS A 173 3.82 4.93 30.13
C LYS A 173 4.70 6.18 30.04
N ASP A 174 4.19 7.26 30.58
CA ASP A 174 4.97 8.47 30.77
C ASP A 174 6.11 8.21 31.78
N LYS A 175 7.31 8.71 31.51
CA LYS A 175 8.47 8.52 32.39
C LYS A 175 8.37 9.32 33.67
N GLU A 176 7.75 10.51 33.61
CA GLU A 176 7.59 11.40 34.75
C GLU A 176 6.36 11.02 35.59
N ASN A 177 5.33 10.47 34.96
CA ASN A 177 4.13 9.98 35.65
C ASN A 177 3.69 8.61 35.10
N PRO A 178 4.24 7.49 35.66
CA PRO A 178 3.97 6.13 35.15
C PRO A 178 2.52 5.65 35.27
N ILE A 179 1.64 6.41 35.94
CA ILE A 179 0.21 6.12 36.01
C ILE A 179 -0.45 6.46 34.66
N ASN A 180 0.01 7.50 34.00
CA ASN A 180 -0.53 7.99 32.75
C ASN A 180 0.08 7.29 31.54
N ASP A 181 -0.71 7.13 30.49
CA ASP A 181 -0.22 6.72 29.17
C ASP A 181 0.55 7.88 28.54
N LYS A 182 1.71 7.57 27.98
CA LYS A 182 2.55 8.58 27.35
C LYS A 182 1.83 9.16 26.13
N TRP A 183 1.71 10.49 26.10
CA TRP A 183 1.26 11.25 24.97
C TRP A 183 2.45 11.71 24.16
N TYR A 184 2.51 11.29 22.89
CA TYR A 184 3.54 11.69 21.95
C TYR A 184 3.05 12.91 21.20
N VAL A 185 3.91 13.91 21.05
CA VAL A 185 3.71 15.07 20.18
C VAL A 185 4.90 15.10 19.22
N VAL A 186 4.64 15.02 17.92
CA VAL A 186 5.69 14.89 16.92
C VAL A 186 5.39 15.74 15.68
N ASN A 187 6.44 16.05 14.94
CA ASN A 187 6.40 16.69 13.64
C ASN A 187 6.33 15.59 12.57
N PRO A 188 5.18 15.37 11.92
CA PRO A 188 5.05 14.33 10.89
C PRO A 188 5.78 14.77 9.62
N VAL A 189 6.48 13.84 8.97
CA VAL A 189 7.23 14.07 7.74
C VAL A 189 6.59 13.34 6.57
N ALA A 190 6.32 12.04 6.74
CA ALA A 190 5.72 11.22 5.70
C ALA A 190 5.08 9.96 6.29
N THR A 191 4.20 9.33 5.51
CA THR A 191 3.78 7.95 5.73
C THR A 191 4.48 7.04 4.73
N VAL A 192 4.95 5.88 5.20
CA VAL A 192 5.61 4.86 4.37
C VAL A 192 4.93 3.53 4.59
N PHE A 193 4.71 2.80 3.51
CA PHE A 193 4.27 1.42 3.55
C PHE A 193 5.48 0.50 3.34
N ASP A 194 5.77 -0.35 4.31
CA ASP A 194 6.88 -1.30 4.28
C ASP A 194 6.52 -2.55 5.08
N ASP A 195 6.86 -3.72 4.54
CA ASP A 195 6.64 -5.03 5.17
C ASP A 195 5.22 -5.19 5.76
N ASP A 196 4.20 -4.98 4.91
CA ASP A 196 2.76 -5.06 5.23
C ASP A 196 2.25 -4.10 6.32
N GLN A 197 3.01 -3.06 6.65
CA GLN A 197 2.64 -2.09 7.68
C GLN A 197 2.80 -0.65 7.20
N TYR A 198 1.93 0.24 7.70
CA TYR A 198 2.13 1.67 7.58
C TYR A 198 2.96 2.21 8.73
N TYR A 199 3.93 3.04 8.38
CA TYR A 199 4.78 3.75 9.33
C TYR A 199 4.62 5.25 9.15
N LEU A 200 4.60 5.94 10.28
CA LEU A 200 4.81 7.38 10.33
C LEU A 200 6.30 7.63 10.49
N ILE A 201 6.88 8.38 9.56
CA ILE A 201 8.19 8.99 9.72
C ILE A 201 7.98 10.37 10.32
N CYS A 202 8.63 10.65 11.43
CA CYS A 202 8.47 11.91 12.16
C CYS A 202 9.74 12.24 12.96
N TYR A 203 9.79 13.42 13.53
CA TYR A 203 10.77 13.81 14.54
C TYR A 203 10.06 14.52 15.70
N ASP A 204 10.68 14.51 16.86
CA ASP A 204 10.22 15.32 17.99
C ASP A 204 11.22 16.44 18.28
N ASP A 205 10.76 17.47 18.99
CA ASP A 205 11.58 18.66 19.27
C ASP A 205 12.65 18.41 20.34
N LYS A 206 12.68 17.24 20.97
CA LYS A 206 13.55 16.90 22.12
C LYS A 206 14.69 15.95 21.75
N HIS A 207 14.54 15.24 20.60
CA HIS A 207 15.52 14.23 20.20
C HIS A 207 15.96 14.47 18.76
N ASP A 208 17.25 14.38 18.53
CA ASP A 208 17.80 14.49 17.19
C ASP A 208 17.45 13.26 16.35
N GLY A 209 17.11 13.52 15.08
CA GLY A 209 16.88 12.51 14.07
C GLY A 209 15.41 12.05 13.91
N LEU A 210 15.22 11.25 12.87
CA LEU A 210 13.93 10.71 12.48
C LEU A 210 13.57 9.47 13.30
N ALA A 211 12.32 9.40 13.73
CA ALA A 211 11.70 8.24 14.37
C ALA A 211 10.64 7.63 13.47
N ASN A 212 10.44 6.31 13.60
CA ASN A 212 9.42 5.57 12.85
C ASN A 212 8.44 4.95 13.84
N TYR A 213 7.16 5.23 13.65
CA TYR A 213 6.08 4.64 14.45
C TYR A 213 5.14 3.84 13.56
N ARG A 214 4.83 2.62 13.93
CA ARG A 214 3.79 1.82 13.26
C ARG A 214 2.43 2.45 13.49
N VAL A 215 1.71 2.75 12.42
CA VAL A 215 0.40 3.43 12.52
C VAL A 215 -0.66 2.53 13.15
N ASP A 216 -0.59 1.21 12.97
CA ASP A 216 -1.49 0.24 13.60
C ASP A 216 -1.36 0.16 15.14
N ARG A 217 -0.23 0.68 15.70
CA ARG A 217 0.02 0.77 17.15
C ARG A 217 -0.23 2.17 17.72
N MET A 218 -0.74 3.07 16.90
CA MET A 218 -1.13 4.41 17.35
C MET A 218 -2.59 4.41 17.79
N ASP A 219 -2.89 5.12 18.85
CA ASP A 219 -4.24 5.32 19.35
C ASP A 219 -4.51 6.80 19.58
N LYS A 220 -5.77 7.23 19.45
CA LYS A 220 -6.22 8.61 19.64
C LYS A 220 -5.44 9.65 18.84
N VAL A 221 -5.04 9.32 17.61
CA VAL A 221 -4.33 10.28 16.73
C VAL A 221 -5.14 11.55 16.57
N LYS A 222 -4.50 12.71 16.83
CA LYS A 222 -5.08 14.06 16.72
C LYS A 222 -4.12 14.98 15.98
N ILE A 223 -4.65 15.79 15.08
CA ILE A 223 -3.95 16.94 14.52
C ILE A 223 -3.98 18.02 15.60
N LEU A 224 -2.85 18.68 15.83
CA LEU A 224 -2.72 19.76 16.80
C LEU A 224 -2.73 21.11 16.10
N ASP A 225 -3.22 22.15 16.79
CA ASP A 225 -3.21 23.52 16.28
C ASP A 225 -1.81 24.19 16.38
N GLU A 226 -0.77 23.36 16.32
CA GLU A 226 0.63 23.77 16.39
C GLU A 226 1.31 23.48 15.05
N PRO A 227 2.02 24.46 14.45
CA PRO A 227 2.79 24.24 13.26
C PRO A 227 3.98 23.29 13.55
N ILE A 228 4.46 22.58 12.53
CA ILE A 228 5.69 21.80 12.64
C ILE A 228 6.88 22.72 12.94
N THR A 229 7.82 22.22 13.71
CA THR A 229 9.10 22.91 13.94
C THR A 229 10.02 22.64 12.76
N THR A 230 10.53 23.69 12.10
CA THR A 230 11.46 23.54 10.98
C THR A 230 12.78 22.90 11.43
N ASN A 231 13.22 21.85 10.75
CA ASN A 231 14.51 21.22 10.98
C ASN A 231 15.24 21.03 9.63
N PRO A 232 16.24 21.91 9.32
CA PRO A 232 16.94 21.89 8.04
C PRO A 232 17.65 20.57 7.72
N ASP A 233 18.15 19.87 8.72
CA ASP A 233 18.83 18.58 8.53
C ASP A 233 17.84 17.50 8.06
N ILE A 234 16.60 17.58 8.53
CA ILE A 234 15.53 16.66 8.14
C ILE A 234 14.96 17.02 6.77
N GLU A 235 14.77 18.31 6.49
CA GLU A 235 14.31 18.80 5.17
C GLU A 235 15.27 18.43 4.03
N SER A 236 16.57 18.37 4.32
CA SER A 236 17.59 17.97 3.37
C SER A 236 17.72 16.44 3.20
N THR A 237 17.03 15.65 4.02
CA THR A 237 17.13 14.19 4.00
C THR A 237 16.35 13.60 2.84
N ASP A 238 16.99 12.84 1.96
CA ASP A 238 16.31 12.02 0.97
C ASP A 238 15.63 10.82 1.66
N LEU A 239 14.31 10.98 1.89
CA LEU A 239 13.49 9.97 2.55
C LEU A 239 13.41 8.66 1.73
N ALA A 240 13.44 8.75 0.40
CA ALA A 240 13.39 7.58 -0.46
C ALA A 240 14.69 6.78 -0.35
N GLU A 241 15.85 7.45 -0.35
CA GLU A 241 17.13 6.79 -0.14
C GLU A 241 17.23 6.21 1.27
N ARG A 242 16.81 6.97 2.30
CA ARG A 242 16.76 6.48 3.68
C ARG A 242 15.89 5.21 3.80
N GLN A 243 14.70 5.19 3.22
CA GLN A 243 13.83 4.01 3.25
C GLN A 243 14.50 2.79 2.60
N ARG A 244 15.15 2.99 1.46
CA ARG A 244 15.85 1.91 0.74
C ARG A 244 17.00 1.29 1.55
N GLN A 245 17.63 2.06 2.43
CA GLN A 245 18.76 1.60 3.28
C GLN A 245 18.27 0.89 4.55
N MET A 246 17.00 1.04 4.92
CA MET A 246 16.42 0.47 6.13
C MET A 246 16.10 -1.02 5.97
N PHE A 247 16.20 -1.74 7.07
CA PHE A 247 15.72 -3.12 7.21
C PHE A 247 14.59 -3.17 8.23
N GLY A 248 13.34 -3.38 7.76
CA GLY A 248 12.17 -3.48 8.61
C GLY A 248 11.88 -2.23 9.45
N MET A 249 12.17 -1.03 8.91
CA MET A 249 11.94 0.27 9.55
C MET A 249 12.64 0.46 10.92
N PHE A 250 13.64 -0.37 11.25
CA PHE A 250 14.50 -0.17 12.40
C PHE A 250 15.62 0.80 12.04
N SER A 251 15.80 1.85 12.86
CA SER A 251 16.89 2.80 12.70
C SER A 251 18.23 2.17 13.09
N GLY A 252 19.28 2.48 12.35
CA GLY A 252 20.65 2.08 12.61
C GLY A 252 21.62 3.00 11.86
N ASP A 253 22.91 2.93 12.19
CA ASP A 253 23.93 3.67 11.44
C ASP A 253 24.04 3.11 10.03
N ILE A 254 24.07 4.00 9.03
CA ILE A 254 24.34 3.63 7.64
C ILE A 254 25.80 3.19 7.54
N LYS A 255 26.02 1.99 7.03
CA LYS A 255 27.36 1.42 6.83
C LYS A 255 27.48 0.78 5.46
N THR A 256 28.62 0.96 4.84
CA THR A 256 28.98 0.20 3.66
C THR A 256 29.42 -1.19 4.10
N VAL A 257 28.58 -2.17 3.85
CA VAL A 257 28.81 -3.57 4.25
C VAL A 257 29.24 -4.39 3.04
N THR A 258 30.30 -5.18 3.23
CA THR A 258 30.76 -6.16 2.25
C THR A 258 30.48 -7.56 2.77
N PHE A 259 29.94 -8.42 1.92
CA PHE A 259 29.71 -9.82 2.25
C PHE A 259 30.03 -10.75 1.08
N GLU A 260 30.43 -11.95 1.42
CA GLU A 260 30.60 -13.06 0.51
C GLU A 260 29.34 -13.91 0.51
N ALA A 261 28.81 -14.26 -0.66
CA ALA A 261 27.61 -15.07 -0.80
C ALA A 261 27.76 -16.15 -1.87
N ASP A 262 27.08 -17.29 -1.67
CA ASP A 262 26.92 -18.32 -2.71
C ASP A 262 26.22 -17.73 -3.93
N ARG A 263 26.68 -18.04 -5.13
CA ARG A 263 26.07 -17.52 -6.38
C ARG A 263 24.59 -17.85 -6.55
N ARG A 264 24.12 -18.93 -5.93
CA ARG A 264 22.69 -19.29 -5.94
C ARG A 264 21.80 -18.30 -5.19
N LEU A 265 22.37 -17.40 -4.40
CA LEU A 265 21.65 -16.34 -3.69
C LEU A 265 21.48 -15.05 -4.52
N ILE A 266 21.92 -15.05 -5.81
CA ILE A 266 21.90 -13.85 -6.63
C ILE A 266 20.51 -13.23 -6.75
N ASP A 267 19.48 -14.01 -7.00
CA ASP A 267 18.09 -13.53 -7.12
C ASP A 267 17.62 -12.90 -5.81
N VAL A 268 17.85 -13.58 -4.68
CA VAL A 268 17.46 -13.06 -3.35
C VAL A 268 18.19 -11.75 -3.02
N ILE A 269 19.44 -11.62 -3.43
CA ILE A 269 20.21 -10.39 -3.22
C ILE A 269 19.68 -9.26 -4.10
N PHE A 270 19.38 -9.53 -5.37
CA PHE A 270 18.76 -8.54 -6.25
C PHE A 270 17.34 -8.18 -5.83
N ASP A 271 16.54 -9.15 -5.37
CA ASP A 271 15.19 -8.89 -4.84
C ASP A 271 15.24 -7.94 -3.64
N LYS A 272 16.27 -8.08 -2.78
CA LYS A 272 16.41 -7.23 -1.59
C LYS A 272 17.03 -5.86 -1.86
N PHE A 273 18.07 -5.80 -2.67
CA PHE A 273 18.87 -4.57 -2.86
C PHE A 273 18.68 -3.93 -4.24
N GLY A 274 18.09 -4.65 -5.19
CA GLY A 274 17.96 -4.17 -6.58
C GLY A 274 19.32 -3.86 -7.19
N ASN A 275 19.40 -2.80 -7.97
CA ASN A 275 20.62 -2.33 -8.63
C ASN A 275 21.62 -1.63 -7.68
N ARG A 276 21.32 -1.54 -6.38
CA ARG A 276 22.22 -0.91 -5.38
C ARG A 276 23.31 -1.82 -4.89
N VAL A 277 23.19 -3.12 -5.12
CA VAL A 277 24.27 -4.06 -4.79
C VAL A 277 25.37 -3.99 -5.85
N GLU A 278 26.58 -3.68 -5.42
CA GLU A 278 27.77 -3.78 -6.24
C GLU A 278 28.36 -5.18 -6.10
N ILE A 279 28.39 -5.95 -7.20
CA ILE A 279 29.09 -7.23 -7.26
C ILE A 279 30.47 -6.98 -7.87
N PHE A 280 31.50 -6.92 -7.07
CA PHE A 280 32.83 -6.50 -7.51
C PHE A 280 33.80 -7.67 -7.75
N ARG A 281 33.47 -8.87 -7.29
CA ARG A 281 34.25 -10.08 -7.53
C ARG A 281 33.34 -11.30 -7.58
N THR A 282 33.60 -12.19 -8.53
CA THR A 282 32.90 -13.47 -8.66
C THR A 282 33.89 -14.58 -8.98
N ASP A 283 33.76 -15.74 -8.33
CA ASP A 283 34.41 -16.99 -8.73
C ASP A 283 33.37 -18.05 -9.11
N LYS A 284 33.76 -19.32 -9.19
CA LYS A 284 32.84 -20.40 -9.62
C LYS A 284 31.67 -20.61 -8.68
N GLU A 285 31.82 -20.39 -7.39
CA GLU A 285 30.84 -20.73 -6.36
C GLU A 285 30.33 -19.52 -5.61
N LYS A 286 31.15 -18.47 -5.50
CA LYS A 286 30.90 -17.31 -4.64
C LYS A 286 30.92 -15.99 -5.38
N MET A 287 30.25 -15.02 -4.82
CA MET A 287 30.27 -13.62 -5.24
C MET A 287 30.54 -12.73 -4.03
N HIS A 288 31.26 -11.63 -4.25
CA HIS A 288 31.55 -10.60 -3.25
C HIS A 288 30.72 -9.38 -3.56
N CYS A 289 29.89 -9.00 -2.62
CA CYS A 289 28.91 -7.94 -2.78
C CYS A 289 29.21 -6.81 -1.81
N ARG A 290 28.87 -5.57 -2.21
CA ARG A 290 28.93 -4.37 -1.39
C ARG A 290 27.59 -3.65 -1.45
N VAL A 291 27.08 -3.22 -0.29
CA VAL A 291 25.83 -2.48 -0.16
C VAL A 291 25.94 -1.42 0.93
N GLU A 292 25.20 -0.32 0.77
CA GLU A 292 24.97 0.64 1.85
C GLU A 292 23.66 0.31 2.55
N VAL A 293 23.71 0.04 3.86
CA VAL A 293 22.56 -0.36 4.65
C VAL A 293 22.63 0.19 6.08
N GLN A 294 21.48 0.35 6.69
CA GLN A 294 21.42 0.53 8.15
C GLN A 294 21.70 -0.82 8.82
N ALA A 295 22.92 -0.96 9.36
CA ALA A 295 23.39 -2.21 9.96
C ALA A 295 22.81 -2.39 11.36
N GLY A 296 21.53 -2.82 11.42
CA GLY A 296 20.79 -3.11 12.66
C GLY A 296 20.49 -4.59 12.85
N PRO A 297 19.75 -4.95 13.93
CA PRO A 297 19.43 -6.35 14.25
C PRO A 297 18.73 -7.10 13.11
N MET A 298 17.84 -6.43 12.36
CA MET A 298 17.11 -7.05 11.25
C MET A 298 18.03 -7.39 10.07
N PHE A 299 19.00 -6.51 9.76
CA PHE A 299 20.02 -6.81 8.75
C PHE A 299 20.88 -8.02 9.16
N ILE A 300 21.29 -8.08 10.44
CA ILE A 300 22.06 -9.21 10.96
C ILE A 300 21.25 -10.52 10.87
N ALA A 301 19.98 -10.49 11.30
CA ALA A 301 19.08 -11.64 11.18
C ALA A 301 18.91 -12.09 9.73
N TRP A 302 18.75 -11.16 8.80
CA TRP A 302 18.67 -11.46 7.36
C TRP A 302 19.98 -12.11 6.86
N CYS A 303 21.14 -11.61 7.23
CA CYS A 303 22.41 -12.25 6.88
C CYS A 303 22.49 -13.68 7.41
N CYS A 304 22.07 -13.92 8.65
CA CYS A 304 22.10 -15.23 9.29
C CYS A 304 21.06 -16.21 8.73
N SER A 305 19.99 -15.74 8.06
CA SER A 305 18.96 -16.62 7.48
C SER A 305 19.46 -17.50 6.32
N PHE A 306 20.65 -17.21 5.80
CA PHE A 306 21.26 -17.97 4.70
C PHE A 306 22.33 -18.98 5.18
N ASP A 307 22.38 -19.26 6.46
CA ASP A 307 23.35 -20.20 7.08
C ASP A 307 24.80 -19.83 6.74
N THR A 308 25.59 -20.82 6.26
CA THR A 308 26.96 -20.64 5.82
C THR A 308 27.13 -20.10 4.41
N ARG A 309 26.01 -19.87 3.70
CA ARG A 309 26.00 -19.41 2.31
C ARG A 309 26.20 -17.90 2.15
N LEU A 310 26.06 -17.14 3.23
CA LEU A 310 26.35 -15.71 3.28
C LEU A 310 27.21 -15.38 4.49
N ARG A 311 28.29 -14.63 4.28
CA ARG A 311 29.21 -14.22 5.32
C ARG A 311 29.56 -12.74 5.19
N VAL A 312 29.26 -11.96 6.20
CA VAL A 312 29.70 -10.57 6.28
C VAL A 312 31.23 -10.54 6.49
N THR A 313 31.91 -9.74 5.67
CA THR A 313 33.37 -9.65 5.67
C THR A 313 33.90 -8.28 6.12
N SER A 314 33.12 -7.22 5.97
CA SER A 314 33.47 -5.84 6.33
C SER A 314 32.20 -5.00 6.58
N PRO A 315 32.22 -3.95 7.42
CA PRO A 315 33.36 -3.53 8.28
C PRO A 315 33.46 -4.40 9.53
N PRO A 316 34.60 -4.33 10.26
CA PRO A 316 34.81 -5.14 11.46
C PRO A 316 33.72 -4.99 12.51
N SER A 317 33.14 -3.79 12.66
CA SER A 317 32.05 -3.55 13.60
C SER A 317 30.81 -4.37 13.29
N VAL A 318 30.45 -4.54 12.02
CA VAL A 318 29.28 -5.37 11.61
C VAL A 318 29.58 -6.85 11.73
N VAL A 319 30.83 -7.25 11.42
CA VAL A 319 31.30 -8.64 11.63
C VAL A 319 31.18 -9.03 13.11
N GLU A 320 31.56 -8.12 14.02
CA GLU A 320 31.46 -8.38 15.46
C GLU A 320 29.98 -8.45 15.92
N MET A 321 29.11 -7.61 15.40
CA MET A 321 27.66 -7.72 15.65
C MET A 321 27.09 -9.08 15.24
N VAL A 322 27.51 -9.61 14.07
CA VAL A 322 27.09 -10.95 13.62
C VAL A 322 27.60 -12.03 14.58
N LYS A 323 28.86 -11.98 15.00
CA LYS A 323 29.43 -12.96 15.95
C LYS A 323 28.72 -12.92 17.30
N GLU A 324 28.45 -11.73 17.81
CA GLU A 324 27.75 -11.55 19.08
C GLU A 324 26.34 -12.13 18.99
N HIS A 325 25.61 -11.86 17.89
CA HIS A 325 24.29 -12.42 17.64
C HIS A 325 24.30 -13.95 17.63
N LEU A 326 25.21 -14.56 16.85
CA LEU A 326 25.35 -16.01 16.76
C LEU A 326 25.74 -16.64 18.10
N THR A 327 26.63 -16.00 18.86
CA THR A 327 27.06 -16.48 20.18
C THR A 327 25.88 -16.48 21.16
N LYS A 328 25.16 -15.35 21.28
CA LYS A 328 23.99 -15.25 22.14
C LYS A 328 22.88 -16.25 21.74
N THR A 329 22.71 -16.48 20.45
CA THR A 329 21.75 -17.46 19.96
C THR A 329 22.16 -18.88 20.37
N LEU A 330 23.44 -19.23 20.17
CA LEU A 330 23.95 -20.56 20.54
C LEU A 330 23.86 -20.83 22.05
N GLU A 331 24.06 -19.81 22.88
CA GLU A 331 23.93 -19.94 24.34
C GLU A 331 22.54 -20.34 24.81
N GLN A 332 21.47 -20.00 24.06
CA GLN A 332 20.10 -20.40 24.37
C GLN A 332 19.80 -21.89 24.12
N TYR A 333 20.70 -22.59 23.41
CA TYR A 333 20.56 -24.01 23.07
C TYR A 333 21.55 -24.91 23.85
N LYS A 334 22.30 -24.34 24.77
CA LYS A 334 23.15 -25.07 25.72
C LYS A 334 22.43 -25.33 27.02
#